data_00e1b1023ad31433fe75bb4fe7e99dd1
#
_entry.id   00e1b1023ad31433fe75bb4fe7e99dd1
#
_cell.length_a   1.000
_cell.length_b   1.000
_cell.length_c   1.000
_cell.angle_alpha   90.00
_cell.angle_beta   90.00
_cell.angle_gamma   90.00
#
_symmetry.space_group_name_H-M   'P 1'
#
loop_
_entity.id
_entity.type
_entity.pdbx_description
1 polymer ?
#
loop_
_entity_poly.entity_id
_entity_poly.type
_entity_poly.pdbx_seq_one_letter_code
_entity_poly.pdbx_strand_id
1 'polypeptide(L)'
;MSLTFISLLLVGLALIGYFIARAKGRALTARPGGTARTGAAAVHSRPAYHGSFVALWVALPALALIAGWAVVSEGVIANRVIDTVPAATRPATQLDRDAFMSEVRGVVNGEIEEAFNPDANPAAKVYVATKSNYNLLAGAAAAALAALGGLWGYSRLRPDFRARTAVEKVVMWALILASLVAILTTFGIVLSLLFESIRFFQKVSIVEFLTGTTWSPQTAIRADQVGSSGAFGAVPLFWGTIFIGAIIAMIVAIPLGLMAAIYLTQYAPARARRILKPLLEILAGVPTVVYGFFAALVVAPAVRAFAVSLGMTNASSESALAAGLVMGIMIIPFVSSMADDAITA
;
A
#
# COMPACT_ATOMS: atom_id res chain seq x y z
N MET A 1 10.36 20.86 -10.08
CA MET A 1 9.31 19.86 -10.46
C MET A 1 9.30 18.73 -9.44
N SER A 2 8.12 18.25 -9.04
CA SER A 2 8.03 17.07 -8.15
C SER A 2 8.26 15.78 -8.96
N LEU A 3 8.85 14.76 -8.31
CA LEU A 3 9.04 13.43 -8.92
C LEU A 3 7.71 12.78 -9.31
N THR A 4 6.66 13.04 -8.53
CA THR A 4 5.29 12.59 -8.83
C THR A 4 4.79 13.13 -10.17
N PHE A 5 5.00 14.42 -10.43
CA PHE A 5 4.61 15.03 -11.69
C PHE A 5 5.37 14.45 -12.88
N ILE A 6 6.68 14.22 -12.72
CA ILE A 6 7.51 13.57 -13.75
C ILE A 6 6.99 12.15 -14.04
N SER A 7 6.68 11.37 -13.00
CA SER A 7 6.13 10.02 -13.15
C SER A 7 4.80 10.00 -13.88
N LEU A 8 3.88 10.94 -13.58
CA LEU A 8 2.61 11.08 -14.29
C LEU A 8 2.80 11.43 -15.76
N LEU A 9 3.75 12.32 -16.05
CA LEU A 9 4.09 12.70 -17.43
C LEU A 9 4.63 11.49 -18.21
N LEU A 10 5.49 10.69 -17.60
CA LEU A 10 6.00 9.46 -18.22
C LEU A 10 4.90 8.43 -18.49
N VAL A 11 3.94 8.28 -17.57
CA VAL A 11 2.75 7.44 -17.81
C VAL A 11 1.92 7.99 -18.97
N GLY A 12 1.74 9.29 -19.04
CA GLY A 12 1.07 9.95 -20.18
C GLY A 12 1.77 9.67 -21.52
N LEU A 13 3.11 9.78 -21.55
CA LEU A 13 3.91 9.43 -22.73
C LEU A 13 3.77 7.96 -23.12
N ALA A 14 3.75 7.05 -22.13
CA ALA A 14 3.55 5.63 -22.37
C ALA A 14 2.16 5.33 -22.96
N LEU A 15 1.12 6.01 -22.49
CA LEU A 15 -0.23 5.92 -23.07
C LEU A 15 -0.27 6.42 -24.51
N ILE A 16 0.38 7.55 -24.80
CA ILE A 16 0.50 8.08 -26.18
C ILE A 16 1.21 7.05 -27.05
N GLY A 17 2.34 6.53 -26.58
CA GLY A 17 3.09 5.46 -27.28
C GLY A 17 2.23 4.21 -27.54
N TYR A 18 1.42 3.82 -26.55
CA TYR A 18 0.47 2.71 -26.67
C TYR A 18 -0.52 2.94 -27.82
N PHE A 19 -1.19 4.08 -27.84
CA PHE A 19 -2.21 4.37 -28.85
C PHE A 19 -1.62 4.49 -30.25
N ILE A 20 -0.46 5.14 -30.41
CA ILE A 20 0.25 5.25 -31.69
C ILE A 20 0.64 3.86 -32.21
N ALA A 21 1.25 3.03 -31.36
CA ALA A 21 1.67 1.67 -31.73
C ALA A 21 0.48 0.74 -32.01
N ARG A 22 -0.60 0.89 -31.24
CA ARG A 22 -1.87 0.16 -31.46
C ARG A 22 -2.50 0.54 -32.81
N ALA A 23 -2.48 1.81 -33.19
CA ALA A 23 -2.96 2.27 -34.49
C ALA A 23 -2.13 1.67 -35.63
N LYS A 24 -0.78 1.65 -35.53
CA LYS A 24 0.09 0.95 -36.48
C LYS A 24 -0.22 -0.54 -36.55
N GLY A 25 -0.41 -1.20 -35.39
CA GLY A 25 -0.81 -2.61 -35.32
C GLY A 25 -2.13 -2.89 -36.06
N ARG A 26 -3.13 -2.00 -35.93
CA ARG A 26 -4.39 -2.07 -36.72
C ARG A 26 -4.14 -1.92 -38.22
N ALA A 27 -3.30 -0.97 -38.62
CA ALA A 27 -2.96 -0.77 -40.02
C ALA A 27 -2.24 -1.98 -40.64
N LEU A 28 -1.41 -2.67 -39.86
CA LEU A 28 -0.77 -3.93 -40.27
C LEU A 28 -1.78 -5.07 -40.46
N THR A 29 -2.85 -5.12 -39.65
CA THR A 29 -3.93 -6.13 -39.80
C THR A 29 -4.92 -5.81 -40.91
N ALA A 30 -5.07 -4.55 -41.29
CA ALA A 30 -6.04 -4.07 -42.27
C ALA A 30 -5.53 -4.05 -43.73
N ARG A 31 -4.27 -4.43 -44.01
CA ARG A 31 -3.76 -4.46 -45.39
C ARG A 31 -4.47 -5.51 -46.22
N PRO A 32 -5.33 -5.13 -47.21
CA PRO A 32 -5.93 -6.06 -48.14
C PRO A 32 -4.89 -6.39 -49.21
N GLY A 33 -4.38 -7.61 -49.21
CA GLY A 33 -3.39 -7.98 -50.23
C GLY A 33 -2.92 -9.43 -50.21
N GLY A 34 -3.64 -10.30 -49.54
CA GLY A 34 -3.48 -11.73 -49.62
C GLY A 34 -4.77 -12.38 -50.09
N THR A 35 -4.87 -12.76 -51.34
CA THR A 35 -5.89 -13.73 -51.77
C THR A 35 -5.73 -14.97 -50.88
N ALA A 36 -6.86 -15.51 -50.41
CA ALA A 36 -6.93 -16.64 -49.47
C ALA A 36 -6.24 -17.95 -49.90
N ARG A 37 -5.39 -17.89 -50.91
CA ARG A 37 -4.69 -19.03 -51.52
C ARG A 37 -3.16 -19.04 -51.33
N THR A 38 -2.56 -17.94 -50.92
CA THR A 38 -1.14 -17.90 -50.59
C THR A 38 -1.01 -17.36 -49.19
N GLY A 39 -0.53 -18.19 -48.25
CA GLY A 39 -0.42 -17.94 -46.81
C GLY A 39 0.06 -16.54 -46.45
N ALA A 40 -0.85 -15.56 -46.58
CA ALA A 40 -0.64 -14.20 -46.14
C ALA A 40 -0.45 -14.26 -44.64
N ALA A 41 0.75 -13.86 -44.21
CA ALA A 41 1.17 -13.88 -42.82
C ALA A 41 0.11 -13.21 -41.94
N ALA A 42 -0.71 -14.03 -41.30
CA ALA A 42 -1.62 -13.55 -40.28
C ALA A 42 -0.77 -12.81 -39.24
N VAL A 43 -1.11 -11.57 -38.95
CA VAL A 43 -0.40 -10.80 -37.93
C VAL A 43 -0.38 -11.62 -36.64
N HIS A 44 0.81 -11.99 -36.19
CA HIS A 44 1.01 -12.93 -35.10
C HIS A 44 0.39 -12.47 -33.79
N SER A 45 0.30 -11.15 -33.56
CA SER A 45 -0.19 -10.59 -32.29
C SER A 45 -1.28 -9.57 -32.51
N ARG A 46 -2.28 -9.54 -31.59
CA ARG A 46 -3.34 -8.53 -31.62
C ARG A 46 -2.76 -7.11 -31.51
N PRO A 47 -3.40 -6.09 -32.11
CA PRO A 47 -2.93 -4.69 -32.07
C PRO A 47 -2.68 -4.14 -30.66
N ALA A 48 -3.43 -4.61 -29.66
CA ALA A 48 -3.22 -4.23 -28.27
C ALA A 48 -1.81 -4.61 -27.77
N TYR A 49 -1.29 -5.78 -28.11
CA TYR A 49 0.05 -6.21 -27.68
C TYR A 49 1.17 -5.38 -28.31
N HIS A 50 0.98 -4.90 -29.55
CA HIS A 50 1.91 -3.96 -30.16
C HIS A 50 1.93 -2.63 -29.38
N GLY A 51 0.76 -2.14 -28.97
CA GLY A 51 0.64 -0.97 -28.07
C GLY A 51 1.34 -1.19 -26.75
N SER A 52 1.04 -2.30 -26.05
CA SER A 52 1.64 -2.64 -24.76
C SER A 52 3.15 -2.79 -24.85
N PHE A 53 3.69 -3.37 -25.92
CA PHE A 53 5.13 -3.51 -26.12
C PHE A 53 5.83 -2.15 -26.15
N VAL A 54 5.31 -1.19 -26.94
CA VAL A 54 5.91 0.15 -27.03
C VAL A 54 5.74 0.89 -25.71
N ALA A 55 4.55 0.81 -25.07
CA ALA A 55 4.32 1.43 -23.78
C ALA A 55 5.30 0.94 -22.69
N LEU A 56 5.60 -0.36 -22.67
CA LEU A 56 6.58 -0.93 -21.74
C LEU A 56 7.99 -0.38 -21.98
N TRP A 57 8.42 -0.23 -23.24
CA TRP A 57 9.73 0.33 -23.56
C TRP A 57 9.82 1.85 -23.33
N VAL A 58 8.71 2.56 -23.40
CA VAL A 58 8.61 3.97 -22.96
C VAL A 58 8.69 4.07 -21.44
N ALA A 59 7.91 3.26 -20.73
CA ALA A 59 7.71 3.40 -19.30
C ALA A 59 8.85 2.80 -18.47
N LEU A 60 9.23 1.53 -18.70
CA LEU A 60 10.11 0.78 -17.80
C LEU A 60 11.48 1.43 -17.59
N PRO A 61 12.25 1.79 -18.66
CA PRO A 61 13.56 2.40 -18.47
C PRO A 61 13.49 3.75 -17.79
N ALA A 62 12.48 4.55 -18.15
CA ALA A 62 12.29 5.90 -17.61
C ALA A 62 11.86 5.85 -16.14
N LEU A 63 10.91 4.99 -15.78
CA LEU A 63 10.47 4.80 -14.40
C LEU A 63 11.57 4.19 -13.53
N ALA A 64 12.37 3.25 -14.06
CA ALA A 64 13.51 2.70 -13.36
C ALA A 64 14.55 3.78 -13.02
N LEU A 65 14.83 4.70 -13.97
CA LEU A 65 15.72 5.84 -13.73
C LEU A 65 15.17 6.76 -12.62
N ILE A 66 13.88 7.11 -12.67
CA ILE A 66 13.25 7.98 -11.67
C ILE A 66 13.19 7.29 -10.31
N ALA A 67 12.91 5.98 -10.25
CA ALA A 67 12.94 5.23 -9.00
C ALA A 67 14.36 5.17 -8.40
N GLY A 68 15.37 4.90 -9.22
CA GLY A 68 16.77 4.95 -8.79
C GLY A 68 17.17 6.34 -8.31
N TRP A 69 16.77 7.39 -9.04
CA TRP A 69 16.99 8.77 -8.64
C TRP A 69 16.29 9.09 -7.30
N ALA A 70 15.06 8.64 -7.08
CA ALA A 70 14.35 8.85 -5.83
C ALA A 70 15.10 8.30 -4.61
N VAL A 71 15.77 7.14 -4.77
CA VAL A 71 16.56 6.51 -3.69
C VAL A 71 17.83 7.31 -3.37
N VAL A 72 18.54 7.79 -4.39
CA VAL A 72 19.85 8.44 -4.17
C VAL A 72 19.77 9.96 -4.06
N SER A 73 18.67 10.57 -4.49
CA SER A 73 18.53 12.02 -4.62
C SER A 73 18.75 12.78 -3.31
N GLU A 74 18.22 12.27 -2.20
CA GLU A 74 18.36 12.94 -0.90
C GLU A 74 19.81 13.04 -0.46
N GLY A 75 20.59 11.96 -0.59
CA GLY A 75 22.01 11.96 -0.26
C GLY A 75 22.84 12.89 -1.17
N VAL A 76 22.56 12.86 -2.48
CA VAL A 76 23.25 13.72 -3.46
C VAL A 76 22.97 15.20 -3.20
N ILE A 77 21.69 15.55 -2.97
CA ILE A 77 21.27 16.93 -2.70
C ILE A 77 21.83 17.40 -1.36
N ALA A 78 21.74 16.58 -0.31
CA ALA A 78 22.27 16.90 1.00
C ALA A 78 23.79 17.19 0.95
N ASN A 79 24.57 16.32 0.33
CA ASN A 79 26.00 16.55 0.17
C ASN A 79 26.29 17.86 -0.57
N ARG A 80 25.56 18.13 -1.65
CA ARG A 80 25.73 19.37 -2.44
C ARG A 80 25.38 20.62 -1.63
N VAL A 81 24.35 20.57 -0.79
CA VAL A 81 23.96 21.69 0.08
C VAL A 81 25.00 21.91 1.18
N ILE A 82 25.46 20.84 1.83
CA ILE A 82 26.49 20.90 2.86
C ILE A 82 27.80 21.46 2.31
N ASP A 83 28.16 21.16 1.07
CA ASP A 83 29.36 21.71 0.42
C ASP A 83 29.30 23.21 0.21
N THR A 84 28.13 23.84 0.24
CA THR A 84 27.98 25.31 0.17
C THR A 84 28.11 26.01 1.51
N VAL A 85 28.09 25.23 2.63
CA VAL A 85 28.29 25.78 3.97
C VAL A 85 29.79 26.13 4.19
N PRO A 86 30.10 27.27 4.83
CA PRO A 86 31.46 27.68 5.13
C PRO A 86 32.23 26.58 5.87
N ALA A 87 33.50 26.37 5.52
CA ALA A 87 34.29 25.28 6.08
C ALA A 87 34.38 25.31 7.61
N ALA A 88 34.33 26.50 8.22
CA ALA A 88 34.40 26.70 9.67
C ALA A 88 33.16 26.20 10.43
N THR A 89 31.98 26.22 9.79
CA THR A 89 30.69 25.85 10.41
C THR A 89 30.08 24.57 9.78
N ARG A 90 30.84 23.94 8.87
CA ARG A 90 30.38 22.73 8.17
C ARG A 90 30.21 21.58 9.17
N PRO A 91 29.04 20.87 9.14
CA PRO A 91 28.79 19.75 10.03
C PRO A 91 29.77 18.60 9.76
N ALA A 92 30.50 18.20 10.82
CA ALA A 92 31.62 17.25 10.74
C ALA A 92 31.15 15.80 10.89
N THR A 93 30.20 15.52 11.80
CA THR A 93 29.69 14.17 12.05
C THR A 93 28.46 13.89 11.23
N GLN A 94 28.11 12.61 11.08
CA GLN A 94 26.86 12.21 10.41
C GLN A 94 25.64 12.75 11.16
N LEU A 95 25.67 12.72 12.48
CA LEU A 95 24.58 13.23 13.32
C LEU A 95 24.36 14.73 13.09
N ASP A 96 25.44 15.51 13.05
CA ASP A 96 25.36 16.97 12.80
C ASP A 96 24.83 17.27 11.40
N ARG A 97 25.19 16.45 10.40
CA ARG A 97 24.68 16.56 9.03
C ARG A 97 23.18 16.29 8.97
N ASP A 98 22.71 15.23 9.64
CA ASP A 98 21.31 14.86 9.68
C ASP A 98 20.47 15.91 10.42
N ALA A 99 20.98 16.44 11.55
CA ALA A 99 20.36 17.54 12.28
C ALA A 99 20.28 18.81 11.41
N PHE A 100 21.39 19.25 10.82
CA PHE A 100 21.43 20.40 9.92
C PHE A 100 20.44 20.27 8.75
N MET A 101 20.44 19.12 8.09
CA MET A 101 19.52 18.88 6.96
C MET A 101 18.06 18.77 7.40
N SER A 102 17.80 18.35 8.65
CA SER A 102 16.46 18.39 9.24
C SER A 102 15.96 19.83 9.39
N GLU A 103 16.79 20.74 9.91
CA GLU A 103 16.45 22.16 10.00
C GLU A 103 16.23 22.78 8.62
N VAL A 104 17.12 22.52 7.66
CA VAL A 104 16.99 22.98 6.27
C VAL A 104 15.64 22.55 5.67
N ARG A 105 15.25 21.30 5.89
CA ARG A 105 13.95 20.78 5.40
C ARG A 105 12.78 21.38 6.15
N GLY A 106 12.90 21.59 7.46
CA GLY A 106 11.87 22.25 8.28
C GLY A 106 11.56 23.68 7.78
N VAL A 107 12.60 24.45 7.45
CA VAL A 107 12.44 25.79 6.85
C VAL A 107 11.78 25.71 5.47
N VAL A 108 12.21 24.76 4.61
CA VAL A 108 11.65 24.59 3.26
C VAL A 108 10.17 24.17 3.29
N ASN A 109 9.79 23.34 4.25
CA ASN A 109 8.40 22.86 4.41
C ASN A 109 7.51 23.86 5.15
N GLY A 110 8.08 24.93 5.72
CA GLY A 110 7.34 25.90 6.53
C GLY A 110 6.95 25.39 7.92
N GLU A 111 7.61 24.33 8.42
CA GLU A 111 7.41 23.77 9.75
C GLU A 111 8.07 24.65 10.84
N ILE A 112 9.14 25.36 10.46
CA ILE A 112 9.85 26.35 11.27
C ILE A 112 10.06 27.63 10.46
N GLU A 113 9.84 28.78 11.08
CA GLU A 113 10.00 30.08 10.42
C GLU A 113 11.50 30.43 10.25
N GLU A 114 12.30 30.11 11.24
CA GLU A 114 13.74 30.37 11.28
C GLU A 114 14.49 29.19 11.93
N ALA A 115 15.58 28.76 11.30
CA ALA A 115 16.40 27.67 11.79
C ALA A 115 17.23 28.12 13.00
N PHE A 116 17.52 27.20 13.93
CA PHE A 116 18.42 27.44 15.06
C PHE A 116 19.84 27.68 14.57
N ASN A 117 20.28 26.99 13.52
CA ASN A 117 21.59 27.22 12.90
C ASN A 117 21.44 28.33 11.84
N PRO A 118 22.16 29.46 11.97
CA PRO A 118 22.10 30.59 11.04
C PRO A 118 22.40 30.21 9.58
N ASP A 119 23.29 29.24 9.37
CA ASP A 119 23.69 28.77 8.04
C ASP A 119 22.60 27.91 7.36
N ALA A 120 21.61 27.37 8.10
CA ALA A 120 20.54 26.56 7.54
C ALA A 120 19.52 27.39 6.73
N ASN A 121 19.29 28.68 7.07
CA ASN A 121 18.39 29.56 6.32
C ASN A 121 18.87 29.84 4.88
N PRO A 122 20.13 30.25 4.64
CA PRO A 122 20.64 30.37 3.28
C PRO A 122 20.73 29.01 2.57
N ALA A 123 21.09 27.94 3.27
CA ALA A 123 21.16 26.59 2.75
C ALA A 123 19.79 26.07 2.28
N ALA A 124 18.67 26.48 2.90
CA ALA A 124 17.30 26.17 2.47
C ALA A 124 17.02 26.65 1.05
N LYS A 125 17.45 27.86 0.70
CA LYS A 125 17.31 28.40 -0.67
C LYS A 125 18.14 27.59 -1.67
N VAL A 126 19.36 27.22 -1.30
CA VAL A 126 20.23 26.36 -2.13
C VAL A 126 19.62 24.97 -2.29
N TYR A 127 19.04 24.41 -1.24
CA TYR A 127 18.36 23.11 -1.28
C TYR A 127 17.22 23.11 -2.29
N VAL A 128 16.33 24.11 -2.25
CA VAL A 128 15.19 24.21 -3.19
C VAL A 128 15.70 24.34 -4.64
N ALA A 129 16.68 25.19 -4.89
CA ALA A 129 17.25 25.37 -6.22
C ALA A 129 17.93 24.10 -6.73
N THR A 130 18.76 23.46 -5.89
CA THR A 130 19.48 22.23 -6.20
C THR A 130 18.50 21.08 -6.48
N LYS A 131 17.51 20.89 -5.61
CA LYS A 131 16.46 19.87 -5.77
C LYS A 131 15.66 20.07 -7.06
N SER A 132 15.30 21.33 -7.38
CA SER A 132 14.59 21.64 -8.61
C SER A 132 15.43 21.33 -9.85
N ASN A 133 16.69 21.72 -9.87
CA ASN A 133 17.60 21.50 -10.99
C ASN A 133 17.90 20.03 -11.22
N TYR A 134 18.21 19.27 -10.17
CA TYR A 134 18.48 17.84 -10.29
C TYR A 134 17.23 17.03 -10.68
N ASN A 135 16.08 17.38 -10.14
CA ASN A 135 14.82 16.75 -10.57
C ASN A 135 14.48 17.07 -12.02
N LEU A 136 14.78 18.29 -12.49
CA LEU A 136 14.60 18.66 -13.89
C LEU A 136 15.54 17.86 -14.80
N LEU A 137 16.82 17.72 -14.42
CA LEU A 137 17.78 16.91 -15.16
C LEU A 137 17.39 15.42 -15.21
N ALA A 138 16.99 14.86 -14.06
CA ALA A 138 16.50 13.49 -13.98
C ALA A 138 15.24 13.29 -14.82
N GLY A 139 14.32 14.27 -14.81
CA GLY A 139 13.11 14.25 -15.64
C GLY A 139 13.42 14.35 -17.12
N ALA A 140 14.35 15.21 -17.52
CA ALA A 140 14.80 15.32 -18.92
C ALA A 140 15.48 14.04 -19.39
N ALA A 141 16.34 13.44 -18.57
CA ALA A 141 16.98 12.16 -18.87
C ALA A 141 15.95 11.02 -18.99
N ALA A 142 14.97 10.98 -18.10
CA ALA A 142 13.89 10.01 -18.15
C ALA A 142 13.01 10.18 -19.40
N ALA A 143 12.70 11.43 -19.77
CA ALA A 143 11.95 11.73 -21.00
C ALA A 143 12.74 11.33 -22.25
N ALA A 144 14.03 11.57 -22.27
CA ALA A 144 14.91 11.11 -23.36
C ALA A 144 14.93 9.58 -23.46
N LEU A 145 15.07 8.87 -22.34
CA LEU A 145 15.00 7.40 -22.30
C LEU A 145 13.63 6.88 -22.77
N ALA A 146 12.54 7.54 -22.35
CA ALA A 146 11.19 7.21 -22.78
C ALA A 146 11.03 7.38 -24.31
N ALA A 147 11.54 8.48 -24.87
CA ALA A 147 11.51 8.74 -26.30
C ALA A 147 12.36 7.71 -27.08
N LEU A 148 13.58 7.44 -26.63
CA LEU A 148 14.45 6.44 -27.25
C LEU A 148 13.85 5.04 -27.18
N GLY A 149 13.33 4.64 -26.01
CA GLY A 149 12.63 3.37 -25.83
C GLY A 149 11.39 3.25 -26.74
N GLY A 150 10.62 4.34 -26.84
CA GLY A 150 9.45 4.43 -27.71
C GLY A 150 9.80 4.29 -29.18
N LEU A 151 10.81 5.03 -29.66
CA LEU A 151 11.30 4.96 -31.03
C LEU A 151 11.82 3.56 -31.35
N TRP A 152 12.63 2.99 -30.46
CA TRP A 152 13.14 1.64 -30.63
C TRP A 152 12.01 0.61 -30.65
N GLY A 153 11.08 0.66 -29.71
CA GLY A 153 9.92 -0.22 -29.66
C GLY A 153 9.05 -0.10 -30.92
N TYR A 154 8.81 1.14 -31.38
CA TYR A 154 8.03 1.41 -32.57
C TYR A 154 8.71 0.91 -33.86
N SER A 155 10.04 0.98 -33.95
CA SER A 155 10.82 0.46 -35.10
C SER A 155 10.74 -1.04 -35.24
N ARG A 156 10.53 -1.77 -34.13
CA ARG A 156 10.38 -3.24 -34.09
C ARG A 156 9.01 -3.75 -34.54
N LEU A 157 8.03 -2.86 -34.69
CA LEU A 157 6.66 -3.25 -35.09
C LEU A 157 6.62 -3.67 -36.55
N ARG A 158 6.60 -4.98 -36.77
CA ARG A 158 6.48 -5.66 -38.07
C ARG A 158 5.37 -6.70 -38.01
N PRO A 159 4.80 -7.16 -39.15
CA PRO A 159 3.75 -8.18 -39.13
C PRO A 159 4.18 -9.47 -38.43
N ASP A 160 5.43 -9.89 -38.58
CA ASP A 160 5.99 -11.13 -38.02
C ASP A 160 6.44 -10.98 -36.56
N PHE A 161 6.35 -9.75 -35.97
CA PHE A 161 6.84 -9.49 -34.65
C PHE A 161 5.91 -10.10 -33.58
N ARG A 162 6.48 -10.99 -32.76
CA ARG A 162 5.77 -11.68 -31.65
C ARG A 162 5.60 -10.76 -30.43
N ALA A 163 4.85 -9.67 -30.60
CA ALA A 163 4.64 -8.67 -29.55
C ALA A 163 4.03 -9.28 -28.28
N ARG A 164 3.09 -10.23 -28.41
CA ARG A 164 2.48 -10.93 -27.28
C ARG A 164 3.54 -11.61 -26.41
N THR A 165 4.37 -12.44 -26.99
CA THR A 165 5.41 -13.19 -26.27
C THR A 165 6.40 -12.26 -25.57
N ALA A 166 6.76 -11.13 -26.20
CA ALA A 166 7.66 -10.14 -25.60
C ALA A 166 7.03 -9.46 -24.38
N VAL A 167 5.75 -9.06 -24.47
CA VAL A 167 4.99 -8.48 -23.34
C VAL A 167 4.82 -9.51 -22.22
N GLU A 168 4.40 -10.73 -22.55
CA GLU A 168 4.21 -11.81 -21.58
C GLU A 168 5.50 -12.14 -20.81
N LYS A 169 6.67 -12.11 -21.47
CA LYS A 169 7.95 -12.27 -20.77
C LYS A 169 8.20 -11.18 -19.74
N VAL A 170 7.98 -9.92 -20.10
CA VAL A 170 8.18 -8.80 -19.17
C VAL A 170 7.22 -8.91 -17.99
N VAL A 171 5.95 -9.21 -18.25
CA VAL A 171 4.95 -9.42 -17.20
C VAL A 171 5.33 -10.60 -16.29
N MET A 172 5.78 -11.71 -16.87
CA MET A 172 6.23 -12.88 -16.11
C MET A 172 7.40 -12.54 -15.19
N TRP A 173 8.42 -11.82 -15.68
CA TRP A 173 9.54 -11.38 -14.84
C TRP A 173 9.11 -10.43 -13.75
N ALA A 174 8.19 -9.50 -14.04
CA ALA A 174 7.62 -8.60 -13.04
C ALA A 174 6.86 -9.37 -11.95
N LEU A 175 6.08 -10.38 -12.33
CA LEU A 175 5.35 -11.24 -11.39
C LEU A 175 6.31 -12.10 -10.54
N ILE A 176 7.36 -12.67 -11.13
CA ILE A 176 8.39 -13.42 -10.41
C ILE A 176 9.08 -12.52 -9.39
N LEU A 177 9.47 -11.29 -9.80
CA LEU A 177 10.10 -10.34 -8.89
C LEU A 177 9.17 -9.94 -7.74
N ALA A 178 7.90 -9.63 -8.06
CA ALA A 178 6.90 -9.29 -7.05
C ALA A 178 6.66 -10.46 -6.08
N SER A 179 6.58 -11.69 -6.61
CA SER A 179 6.45 -12.91 -5.79
C SER A 179 7.66 -13.12 -4.89
N LEU A 180 8.87 -12.90 -5.41
CA LEU A 180 10.11 -13.02 -4.63
C LEU A 180 10.14 -12.00 -3.48
N VAL A 181 9.79 -10.74 -3.77
CA VAL A 181 9.69 -9.68 -2.74
C VAL A 181 8.67 -10.07 -1.68
N ALA A 182 7.49 -10.55 -2.07
CA ALA A 182 6.45 -10.98 -1.13
C ALA A 182 6.94 -12.14 -0.23
N ILE A 183 7.61 -13.15 -0.82
CA ILE A 183 8.17 -14.28 -0.07
C ILE A 183 9.24 -13.81 0.91
N LEU A 184 10.19 -12.97 0.47
CA LEU A 184 11.26 -12.46 1.31
C LEU A 184 10.71 -11.58 2.45
N THR A 185 9.69 -10.76 2.17
CA THR A 185 9.03 -9.94 3.18
C THR A 185 8.33 -10.81 4.22
N THR A 186 7.57 -11.82 3.77
CA THR A 186 6.89 -12.77 4.68
C THR A 186 7.91 -13.52 5.54
N PHE A 187 8.99 -14.00 4.92
CA PHE A 187 10.07 -14.65 5.65
C PHE A 187 10.74 -13.72 6.67
N GLY A 188 11.00 -12.46 6.28
CA GLY A 188 11.54 -11.44 7.18
C GLY A 188 10.62 -11.17 8.38
N ILE A 189 9.29 -11.10 8.16
CA ILE A 189 8.31 -10.95 9.24
C ILE A 189 8.36 -12.15 10.20
N VAL A 190 8.37 -13.37 9.66
CA VAL A 190 8.44 -14.58 10.50
C VAL A 190 9.73 -14.62 11.32
N LEU A 191 10.87 -14.30 10.71
CA LEU A 191 12.14 -14.22 11.43
C LEU A 191 12.13 -13.14 12.51
N SER A 192 11.63 -11.95 12.21
CA SER A 192 11.52 -10.85 13.18
C SER A 192 10.67 -11.25 14.38
N LEU A 193 9.50 -11.84 14.13
CA LEU A 193 8.61 -12.32 15.19
C LEU A 193 9.26 -13.42 16.01
N LEU A 194 10.00 -14.32 15.37
CA LEU A 194 10.72 -15.39 16.06
C LEU A 194 11.78 -14.84 17.00
N PHE A 195 12.61 -13.90 16.52
CA PHE A 195 13.65 -13.27 17.35
C PHE A 195 13.05 -12.50 18.53
N GLU A 196 11.99 -11.70 18.30
CA GLU A 196 11.33 -10.99 19.39
C GLU A 196 10.66 -11.94 20.38
N SER A 197 10.05 -13.05 19.91
CA SER A 197 9.47 -14.08 20.78
C SER A 197 10.54 -14.75 21.63
N ILE A 198 11.70 -15.11 21.06
CA ILE A 198 12.81 -15.69 21.83
C ILE A 198 13.29 -14.72 22.92
N ARG A 199 13.46 -13.41 22.58
CA ARG A 199 13.86 -12.38 23.56
C ARG A 199 12.83 -12.21 24.66
N PHE A 200 11.55 -12.29 24.34
CA PHE A 200 10.44 -12.22 25.31
C PHE A 200 10.50 -13.43 26.26
N PHE A 201 10.58 -14.65 25.74
CA PHE A 201 10.59 -15.87 26.56
C PHE A 201 11.90 -16.13 27.32
N GLN A 202 12.96 -15.38 27.03
CA GLN A 202 14.15 -15.34 27.92
C GLN A 202 13.86 -14.60 29.24
N LYS A 203 12.84 -13.72 29.28
CA LYS A 203 12.47 -12.90 30.43
C LYS A 203 11.19 -13.40 31.12
N VAL A 204 10.27 -13.98 30.36
CA VAL A 204 8.97 -14.43 30.83
C VAL A 204 8.86 -15.95 30.62
N SER A 205 8.50 -16.68 31.65
CA SER A 205 8.30 -18.13 31.54
C SER A 205 7.15 -18.46 30.59
N ILE A 206 7.34 -19.43 29.70
CA ILE A 206 6.29 -19.92 28.80
C ILE A 206 5.07 -20.43 29.60
N VAL A 207 5.30 -21.07 30.73
CA VAL A 207 4.23 -21.58 31.61
C VAL A 207 3.44 -20.40 32.20
N GLU A 208 4.12 -19.39 32.73
CA GLU A 208 3.49 -18.17 33.26
C GLU A 208 2.70 -17.45 32.17
N PHE A 209 3.25 -17.33 30.96
CA PHE A 209 2.56 -16.73 29.83
C PHE A 209 1.26 -17.47 29.47
N LEU A 210 1.30 -18.79 29.37
CA LEU A 210 0.15 -19.61 28.95
C LEU A 210 -0.91 -19.77 30.02
N THR A 211 -0.53 -19.79 31.31
CA THR A 211 -1.44 -20.06 32.42
C THR A 211 -1.78 -18.84 33.28
N GLY A 212 -1.05 -17.75 33.09
CA GLY A 212 -1.25 -16.52 33.86
C GLY A 212 -2.61 -15.89 33.59
N THR A 213 -3.28 -15.47 34.66
CA THR A 213 -4.64 -14.88 34.63
C THR A 213 -4.64 -13.36 34.71
N THR A 214 -3.46 -12.73 34.73
CA THR A 214 -3.33 -11.28 34.77
C THR A 214 -2.54 -10.80 33.56
N TRP A 215 -3.13 -9.87 32.81
CA TRP A 215 -2.49 -9.19 31.69
C TRP A 215 -2.31 -7.71 32.03
N SER A 216 -1.07 -7.31 32.26
CA SER A 216 -0.68 -5.92 32.53
C SER A 216 0.75 -5.67 32.08
N PRO A 217 0.95 -5.44 30.77
CA PRO A 217 2.29 -5.30 30.18
C PRO A 217 2.94 -3.95 30.46
N GLN A 218 2.20 -2.99 31.03
CA GLN A 218 2.68 -1.64 31.31
C GLN A 218 3.61 -1.66 32.53
N THR A 219 4.89 -1.44 32.30
CA THR A 219 5.86 -1.23 33.38
C THR A 219 6.10 0.24 33.63
N ALA A 220 6.36 0.62 34.88
CA ALA A 220 6.74 1.98 35.23
C ALA A 220 8.10 2.31 34.58
N ILE A 221 8.14 3.38 33.77
CA ILE A 221 9.37 3.88 33.12
C ILE A 221 10.03 4.94 34.01
N ARG A 222 9.25 5.60 34.90
CA ARG A 222 9.70 6.63 35.82
C ARG A 222 9.44 6.23 37.26
N ALA A 223 10.29 6.68 38.19
CA ALA A 223 10.20 6.35 39.61
C ALA A 223 8.92 6.87 40.30
N ASP A 224 8.28 7.88 39.73
CA ASP A 224 7.03 8.51 40.20
C ASP A 224 5.78 7.90 39.56
N GLN A 225 5.93 6.98 38.62
CA GLN A 225 4.85 6.35 37.90
C GLN A 225 4.42 5.06 38.62
N VAL A 226 3.13 4.97 38.97
CA VAL A 226 2.54 3.73 39.46
C VAL A 226 2.35 2.79 38.27
N GLY A 227 3.35 1.98 37.99
CA GLY A 227 3.30 0.96 36.95
C GLY A 227 2.73 -0.36 37.47
N SER A 228 2.26 -1.17 36.55
CA SER A 228 1.90 -2.56 36.86
C SER A 228 3.14 -3.42 37.08
N SER A 229 2.96 -4.58 37.69
CA SER A 229 4.03 -5.57 37.95
C SER A 229 4.63 -6.22 36.69
N GLY A 230 4.21 -5.82 35.48
CA GLY A 230 4.64 -6.48 34.23
C GLY A 230 4.13 -7.90 34.10
N ALA A 231 2.88 -8.16 34.44
CA ALA A 231 2.26 -9.47 34.30
C ALA A 231 1.87 -9.74 32.85
N PHE A 232 2.27 -10.90 32.33
CA PHE A 232 2.09 -11.26 30.92
C PHE A 232 1.24 -12.54 30.74
N GLY A 233 0.23 -12.76 31.57
CA GLY A 233 -0.65 -13.92 31.45
C GLY A 233 -1.58 -13.79 30.23
N ALA A 234 -1.57 -14.77 29.32
CA ALA A 234 -2.32 -14.75 28.08
C ALA A 234 -3.80 -15.18 28.21
N VAL A 235 -4.16 -15.85 29.33
CA VAL A 235 -5.53 -16.36 29.55
C VAL A 235 -6.61 -15.27 29.37
N PRO A 236 -6.49 -14.05 29.94
CA PRO A 236 -7.50 -12.99 29.75
C PRO A 236 -7.64 -12.56 28.29
N LEU A 237 -6.56 -12.57 27.51
CA LEU A 237 -6.60 -12.19 26.10
C LEU A 237 -7.37 -13.22 25.25
N PHE A 238 -7.07 -14.50 25.44
CA PHE A 238 -7.79 -15.58 24.74
C PHE A 238 -9.26 -15.62 25.15
N TRP A 239 -9.54 -15.54 26.47
CA TRP A 239 -10.91 -15.52 26.96
C TRP A 239 -11.70 -14.33 26.45
N GLY A 240 -11.13 -13.12 26.52
CA GLY A 240 -11.76 -11.91 26.03
C GLY A 240 -12.05 -11.99 24.52
N THR A 241 -11.11 -12.50 23.72
CA THR A 241 -11.29 -12.66 22.26
C THR A 241 -12.40 -13.66 21.95
N ILE A 242 -12.43 -14.81 22.64
CA ILE A 242 -13.48 -15.82 22.48
C ILE A 242 -14.84 -15.25 22.89
N PHE A 243 -14.92 -14.55 24.03
CA PHE A 243 -16.16 -13.93 24.50
C PHE A 243 -16.71 -12.90 23.50
N ILE A 244 -15.85 -11.99 23.02
CA ILE A 244 -16.25 -10.97 22.04
C ILE A 244 -16.69 -11.61 20.73
N GLY A 245 -15.92 -12.56 20.21
CA GLY A 245 -16.21 -13.24 18.95
C GLY A 245 -17.42 -14.17 19.02
N ALA A 246 -17.47 -15.07 20.01
CA ALA A 246 -18.50 -16.07 20.12
C ALA A 246 -19.84 -15.54 20.64
N ILE A 247 -19.84 -14.50 21.48
CA ILE A 247 -21.08 -13.98 22.06
C ILE A 247 -21.52 -12.71 21.31
N ILE A 248 -20.76 -11.62 21.42
CA ILE A 248 -21.22 -10.32 20.91
C ILE A 248 -21.31 -10.33 19.39
N ALA A 249 -20.26 -10.80 18.71
CA ALA A 249 -20.23 -10.81 17.26
C ALA A 249 -21.29 -11.73 16.66
N MET A 250 -21.51 -12.92 17.25
CA MET A 250 -22.51 -13.87 16.73
C MET A 250 -23.95 -13.43 16.98
N ILE A 251 -24.23 -12.74 18.09
CA ILE A 251 -25.55 -12.12 18.33
C ILE A 251 -25.90 -11.11 17.23
N VAL A 252 -24.90 -10.43 16.65
CA VAL A 252 -25.09 -9.49 15.54
C VAL A 252 -25.09 -10.21 14.19
N ALA A 253 -24.09 -11.05 13.96
CA ALA A 253 -23.84 -11.67 12.63
C ALA A 253 -24.87 -12.70 12.24
N ILE A 254 -25.32 -13.55 13.16
CA ILE A 254 -26.28 -14.62 12.81
C ILE A 254 -27.64 -14.04 12.38
N PRO A 255 -28.31 -13.20 13.16
CA PRO A 255 -29.62 -12.67 12.75
C PRO A 255 -29.52 -11.85 11.46
N LEU A 256 -28.55 -10.92 11.38
CA LEU A 256 -28.43 -10.05 10.23
C LEU A 256 -27.98 -10.82 8.98
N GLY A 257 -27.05 -11.77 9.11
CA GLY A 257 -26.59 -12.60 8.00
C GLY A 257 -27.68 -13.53 7.45
N LEU A 258 -28.44 -14.17 8.34
CA LEU A 258 -29.60 -14.98 7.95
C LEU A 258 -30.68 -14.14 7.27
N MET A 259 -31.06 -13.00 7.83
CA MET A 259 -32.04 -12.10 7.21
C MET A 259 -31.56 -11.60 5.85
N ALA A 260 -30.28 -11.27 5.71
CA ALA A 260 -29.70 -10.89 4.44
C ALA A 260 -29.77 -12.03 3.40
N ALA A 261 -29.44 -13.25 3.79
CA ALA A 261 -29.52 -14.43 2.92
C ALA A 261 -30.97 -14.69 2.48
N ILE A 262 -31.92 -14.76 3.42
CA ILE A 262 -33.33 -14.98 3.13
C ILE A 262 -33.86 -13.89 2.21
N TYR A 263 -33.57 -12.62 2.50
CA TYR A 263 -33.99 -11.53 1.63
C TYR A 263 -33.43 -11.65 0.22
N LEU A 264 -32.13 -11.90 0.09
CA LEU A 264 -31.46 -11.99 -1.21
C LEU A 264 -31.92 -13.19 -2.02
N THR A 265 -32.23 -14.34 -1.38
CA THR A 265 -32.64 -15.54 -2.08
C THR A 265 -34.15 -15.53 -2.43
N GLN A 266 -35.00 -15.11 -1.50
CA GLN A 266 -36.43 -15.29 -1.60
C GLN A 266 -37.19 -14.03 -2.04
N TYR A 267 -36.75 -12.85 -1.61
CA TYR A 267 -37.55 -11.62 -1.76
C TYR A 267 -36.91 -10.57 -2.68
N ALA A 268 -35.57 -10.54 -2.81
CA ALA A 268 -34.89 -9.47 -3.52
C ALA A 268 -35.17 -9.54 -5.05
N PRO A 269 -35.61 -8.42 -5.67
CA PRO A 269 -35.67 -8.35 -7.12
C PRO A 269 -34.27 -8.50 -7.75
N ALA A 270 -34.21 -8.98 -8.99
CA ALA A 270 -32.97 -9.27 -9.69
C ALA A 270 -31.98 -8.07 -9.72
N ARG A 271 -32.53 -6.84 -9.74
CA ARG A 271 -31.69 -5.62 -9.70
C ARG A 271 -31.00 -5.44 -8.35
N ALA A 272 -31.75 -5.61 -7.24
CA ALA A 272 -31.20 -5.50 -5.89
C ALA A 272 -30.14 -6.59 -5.63
N ARG A 273 -30.44 -7.84 -6.00
CA ARG A 273 -29.50 -8.97 -5.86
C ARG A 273 -28.17 -8.70 -6.61
N ARG A 274 -28.24 -8.14 -7.82
CA ARG A 274 -27.07 -7.83 -8.64
C ARG A 274 -26.14 -6.79 -8.00
N ILE A 275 -26.67 -5.93 -7.13
CA ILE A 275 -25.90 -4.88 -6.45
C ILE A 275 -25.46 -5.35 -5.06
N LEU A 276 -26.39 -5.93 -4.28
CA LEU A 276 -26.13 -6.26 -2.87
C LEU A 276 -25.20 -7.46 -2.70
N LYS A 277 -25.29 -8.48 -3.58
CA LYS A 277 -24.41 -9.66 -3.49
C LYS A 277 -22.93 -9.27 -3.70
N PRO A 278 -22.54 -8.52 -4.74
CA PRO A 278 -21.16 -8.02 -4.86
C PRO A 278 -20.74 -7.08 -3.71
N LEU A 279 -21.64 -6.30 -3.14
CA LEU A 279 -21.31 -5.47 -1.97
C LEU A 279 -20.93 -6.30 -0.75
N LEU A 280 -21.64 -7.41 -0.49
CA LEU A 280 -21.28 -8.35 0.57
C LEU A 280 -19.92 -9.02 0.27
N GLU A 281 -19.64 -9.38 -0.98
CA GLU A 281 -18.36 -9.95 -1.40
C GLU A 281 -17.20 -8.95 -1.22
N ILE A 282 -17.42 -7.66 -1.55
CA ILE A 282 -16.44 -6.60 -1.30
C ILE A 282 -16.19 -6.45 0.21
N LEU A 283 -17.25 -6.46 1.01
CA LEU A 283 -17.16 -6.36 2.47
C LEU A 283 -16.34 -7.51 3.04
N ALA A 284 -16.53 -8.75 2.56
CA ALA A 284 -15.73 -9.91 2.94
C ALA A 284 -14.26 -9.80 2.54
N GLY A 285 -13.96 -9.05 1.46
CA GLY A 285 -12.60 -8.83 0.94
C GLY A 285 -11.80 -7.76 1.67
N VAL A 286 -12.42 -6.96 2.54
CA VAL A 286 -11.71 -5.92 3.31
C VAL A 286 -10.78 -6.57 4.35
N PRO A 287 -9.48 -6.18 4.41
CA PRO A 287 -8.56 -6.71 5.41
C PRO A 287 -9.08 -6.49 6.84
N THR A 288 -9.01 -7.51 7.68
CA THR A 288 -9.51 -7.47 9.08
C THR A 288 -8.90 -6.34 9.90
N VAL A 289 -7.65 -5.97 9.61
CA VAL A 289 -6.96 -4.84 10.28
C VAL A 289 -7.69 -3.51 10.03
N VAL A 290 -8.26 -3.30 8.83
CA VAL A 290 -9.04 -2.09 8.51
C VAL A 290 -10.28 -1.99 9.39
N TYR A 291 -10.98 -3.12 9.58
CA TYR A 291 -12.11 -3.20 10.51
C TYR A 291 -11.70 -2.89 11.95
N GLY A 292 -10.52 -3.38 12.38
CA GLY A 292 -9.98 -3.10 13.71
C GLY A 292 -9.70 -1.61 13.92
N PHE A 293 -9.07 -0.95 12.96
CA PHE A 293 -8.86 0.51 13.01
C PHE A 293 -10.18 1.29 12.96
N PHE A 294 -11.12 0.90 12.12
CA PHE A 294 -12.44 1.52 12.08
C PHE A 294 -13.19 1.36 13.42
N ALA A 295 -13.11 0.17 14.03
CA ALA A 295 -13.66 -0.07 15.35
C ALA A 295 -13.07 0.88 16.40
N ALA A 296 -11.75 0.98 16.45
CA ALA A 296 -11.04 1.77 17.46
C ALA A 296 -11.23 3.29 17.28
N LEU A 297 -11.17 3.78 16.05
CA LEU A 297 -11.13 5.23 15.76
C LEU A 297 -12.53 5.86 15.56
N VAL A 298 -13.51 5.08 15.14
CA VAL A 298 -14.83 5.59 14.76
C VAL A 298 -15.93 5.01 15.65
N VAL A 299 -16.03 3.66 15.70
CA VAL A 299 -17.17 3.01 16.38
C VAL A 299 -17.04 3.10 17.90
N ALA A 300 -15.86 2.90 18.44
CA ALA A 300 -15.64 2.91 19.89
C ALA A 300 -15.91 4.30 20.51
N PRO A 301 -15.44 5.43 19.96
CA PRO A 301 -15.83 6.76 20.41
C PRO A 301 -17.34 7.03 20.28
N ALA A 302 -17.98 6.55 19.19
CA ALA A 302 -19.42 6.71 18.99
C ALA A 302 -20.23 5.93 20.04
N VAL A 303 -19.85 4.66 20.29
CA VAL A 303 -20.47 3.83 21.35
C VAL A 303 -20.31 4.46 22.72
N ARG A 304 -19.11 5.00 23.03
CA ARG A 304 -18.87 5.73 24.26
C ARG A 304 -19.76 6.96 24.36
N ALA A 305 -19.82 7.79 23.33
CA ALA A 305 -20.66 9.00 23.33
C ALA A 305 -22.15 8.65 23.56
N PHE A 306 -22.63 7.60 22.93
CA PHE A 306 -23.97 7.07 23.13
C PHE A 306 -24.19 6.60 24.58
N ALA A 307 -23.27 5.83 25.15
CA ALA A 307 -23.36 5.38 26.54
C ALA A 307 -23.35 6.54 27.53
N VAL A 308 -22.54 7.57 27.32
CA VAL A 308 -22.52 8.79 28.13
C VAL A 308 -23.87 9.55 28.04
N SER A 309 -24.49 9.61 26.85
CA SER A 309 -25.80 10.25 26.68
C SER A 309 -26.92 9.51 27.42
N LEU A 310 -26.73 8.22 27.70
CA LEU A 310 -27.63 7.42 28.55
C LEU A 310 -27.32 7.51 30.06
N GLY A 311 -26.37 8.37 30.44
CA GLY A 311 -26.01 8.60 31.85
C GLY A 311 -24.88 7.70 32.38
N MET A 312 -24.22 6.92 31.55
CA MET A 312 -23.08 6.06 31.91
C MET A 312 -21.78 6.86 31.95
N THR A 313 -21.45 7.51 33.05
CA THR A 313 -20.30 8.40 33.20
C THR A 313 -18.93 7.70 33.05
N ASN A 314 -18.87 6.40 33.36
CA ASN A 314 -17.64 5.58 33.32
C ASN A 314 -17.47 4.78 32.02
N ALA A 315 -18.17 5.14 30.93
CA ALA A 315 -18.03 4.45 29.65
C ALA A 315 -16.63 4.66 29.06
N SER A 316 -15.92 3.55 28.80
CA SER A 316 -14.63 3.54 28.11
C SER A 316 -14.81 3.45 26.60
N SER A 317 -13.87 4.05 25.83
CA SER A 317 -13.78 3.80 24.40
C SER A 317 -13.23 2.41 24.07
N GLU A 318 -12.53 1.76 25.01
CA GLU A 318 -12.06 0.39 24.87
C GLU A 318 -13.17 -0.60 25.26
N SER A 319 -14.24 -0.65 24.46
CA SER A 319 -15.44 -1.40 24.73
C SER A 319 -15.49 -2.71 23.96
N ALA A 320 -15.71 -3.81 24.67
CA ALA A 320 -15.98 -5.13 24.05
C ALA A 320 -17.21 -5.08 23.12
N LEU A 321 -18.19 -4.23 23.44
CA LEU A 321 -19.39 -4.04 22.63
C LEU A 321 -19.03 -3.42 21.27
N ALA A 322 -18.18 -2.38 21.23
CA ALA A 322 -17.76 -1.74 20.00
C ALA A 322 -16.96 -2.72 19.11
N ALA A 323 -16.03 -3.46 19.71
CA ALA A 323 -15.25 -4.49 19.03
C ALA A 323 -16.16 -5.60 18.46
N GLY A 324 -17.09 -6.11 19.29
CA GLY A 324 -18.01 -7.18 18.89
C GLY A 324 -19.01 -6.77 17.82
N LEU A 325 -19.51 -5.52 17.85
CA LEU A 325 -20.37 -4.99 16.78
C LEU A 325 -19.67 -4.96 15.43
N VAL A 326 -18.43 -4.43 15.36
CA VAL A 326 -17.67 -4.37 14.12
C VAL A 326 -17.26 -5.76 13.66
N MET A 327 -16.85 -6.64 14.57
CA MET A 327 -16.57 -8.04 14.25
C MET A 327 -17.83 -8.76 13.74
N GLY A 328 -18.99 -8.47 14.32
CA GLY A 328 -20.29 -8.97 13.84
C GLY A 328 -20.55 -8.55 12.40
N ILE A 329 -20.38 -7.27 12.08
CA ILE A 329 -20.54 -6.74 10.70
C ILE A 329 -19.57 -7.44 9.74
N MET A 330 -18.33 -7.65 10.14
CA MET A 330 -17.32 -8.35 9.34
C MET A 330 -17.71 -9.80 9.03
N ILE A 331 -18.41 -10.47 9.93
CA ILE A 331 -18.81 -11.89 9.79
C ILE A 331 -20.12 -12.03 8.98
N ILE A 332 -20.97 -10.99 8.88
CA ILE A 332 -22.24 -11.04 8.13
C ILE A 332 -22.10 -11.65 6.73
N PRO A 333 -21.13 -11.27 5.87
CA PRO A 333 -21.00 -11.84 4.54
C PRO A 333 -20.79 -13.35 4.55
N PHE A 334 -20.01 -13.88 5.50
CA PHE A 334 -19.75 -15.32 5.64
C PHE A 334 -21.02 -16.07 6.05
N VAL A 335 -21.74 -15.56 7.06
CA VAL A 335 -23.00 -16.15 7.50
C VAL A 335 -24.04 -16.10 6.38
N SER A 336 -24.15 -14.97 5.69
CA SER A 336 -25.07 -14.79 4.56
C SER A 336 -24.74 -15.74 3.41
N SER A 337 -23.47 -15.94 3.06
CA SER A 337 -23.05 -16.86 2.00
C SER A 337 -23.36 -18.32 2.35
N MET A 338 -23.03 -18.76 3.58
CA MET A 338 -23.32 -20.12 4.04
C MET A 338 -24.84 -20.39 4.09
N ALA A 339 -25.61 -19.38 4.51
CA ALA A 339 -27.08 -19.50 4.52
C ALA A 339 -27.69 -19.48 3.11
N ASP A 340 -27.16 -18.67 2.17
CA ASP A 340 -27.56 -18.66 0.75
C ASP A 340 -27.35 -20.07 0.13
N ASP A 341 -26.19 -20.67 0.36
CA ASP A 341 -25.88 -22.03 -0.11
C ASP A 341 -26.82 -23.08 0.49
N ALA A 342 -27.12 -22.99 1.79
CA ALA A 342 -28.03 -23.92 2.47
C ALA A 342 -29.50 -23.76 2.03
N ILE A 343 -29.94 -22.55 1.69
CA ILE A 343 -31.30 -22.28 1.23
C ILE A 343 -31.48 -22.72 -0.23
N THR A 344 -30.41 -22.70 -1.02
CA THR A 344 -30.46 -23.04 -2.46
C THR A 344 -30.14 -24.50 -2.78
N ALA A 345 -29.61 -25.26 -1.81
CA ALA A 345 -29.36 -26.69 -1.92
C ALA A 345 -30.66 -27.51 -1.82
#